data_29d915d775e9943b2ee6e0e0f0cb639f
#
_entry.id   29d915d775e9943b2ee6e0e0f0cb639f
#
_cell.length_a   1.000
_cell.length_b   1.000
_cell.length_c   1.000
_cell.angle_alpha   90.00
_cell.angle_beta   90.00
_cell.angle_gamma   90.00
#
_symmetry.space_group_name_H-M   'P 1'
#
loop_
_entity.id
_entity.type
_entity.pdbx_description
1 polymer ?
#
loop_
_entity_poly.entity_id
_entity_poly.type
_entity_poly.pdbx_seq_one_letter_code
_entity_poly.pdbx_strand_id
1 'polypeptide(L)'
;GQDHLLKADKPIAKAVADKQFLSMVFWGPSGVGKTTLARIICSQMGAHFEQMSAVLDGIKELRNVIEHAELYKQHDKNTILFVDEIHRFNKAQQDAFLPHIESGLITLIGATTENPSFEINSSLLSRMRVYILNKLRDEDLKIIASKAIKSQKITLKDDDALSLIIEHSDGDARRLINICL
;
A
#
# COMPACT_ATOMS: atom_id res chain seq x y z
N GLY A 1 -7.62 0.64 11.50
CA GLY A 1 -6.71 -0.49 11.67
C GLY A 1 -5.26 -0.08 11.56
N GLN A 2 -4.34 -1.00 11.72
CA GLN A 2 -2.88 -0.82 11.59
C GLN A 2 -2.28 0.20 12.59
N ASP A 3 -2.87 0.36 13.77
CA ASP A 3 -2.44 1.31 14.80
C ASP A 3 -0.98 1.12 15.23
N HIS A 4 -0.47 -0.12 15.17
CA HIS A 4 0.91 -0.46 15.47
C HIS A 4 1.91 0.18 14.50
N LEU A 5 1.48 0.67 13.34
CA LEU A 5 2.28 1.37 12.33
C LEU A 5 2.01 2.87 12.28
N LEU A 6 0.79 3.31 12.63
CA LEU A 6 0.26 4.63 12.32
C LEU A 6 0.13 5.57 13.52
N LYS A 7 0.26 5.09 14.77
CA LYS A 7 0.27 5.97 15.93
C LYS A 7 1.45 6.94 15.86
N ALA A 8 1.28 8.13 16.44
CA ALA A 8 2.23 9.25 16.32
C ALA A 8 3.68 8.92 16.73
N ASP A 9 3.88 7.93 17.61
CA ASP A 9 5.19 7.46 18.06
C ASP A 9 5.83 6.43 17.12
N LYS A 10 5.13 5.95 16.08
CA LYS A 10 5.56 4.87 15.20
C LYS A 10 6.36 5.37 14.00
N PRO A 11 7.23 4.50 13.43
CA PRO A 11 8.16 4.90 12.39
C PRO A 11 7.53 5.51 11.14
N ILE A 12 6.37 4.99 10.68
CA ILE A 12 5.68 5.54 9.50
C ILE A 12 5.15 6.94 9.79
N ALA A 13 4.48 7.12 10.95
CA ALA A 13 3.94 8.42 11.32
C ALA A 13 5.03 9.48 11.45
N LYS A 14 6.18 9.13 12.06
CA LYS A 14 7.34 10.02 12.16
C LYS A 14 7.90 10.36 10.78
N ALA A 15 8.14 9.37 9.92
CA ALA A 15 8.65 9.60 8.58
C ALA A 15 7.74 10.53 7.76
N VAL A 16 6.43 10.37 7.89
CA VAL A 16 5.44 11.24 7.23
C VAL A 16 5.48 12.66 7.82
N ALA A 17 5.51 12.80 9.14
CA ALA A 17 5.57 14.10 9.81
C ALA A 17 6.84 14.88 9.44
N ASP A 18 7.97 14.18 9.35
CA ASP A 18 9.29 14.75 9.00
C ASP A 18 9.51 14.85 7.47
N LYS A 19 8.51 14.50 6.66
CA LYS A 19 8.58 14.44 5.19
C LYS A 19 9.79 13.65 4.67
N GLN A 20 10.14 12.57 5.36
CA GLN A 20 11.22 11.67 4.96
C GLN A 20 10.70 10.66 3.93
N PHE A 21 11.14 10.79 2.68
CA PHE A 21 10.79 9.89 1.58
C PHE A 21 11.61 8.59 1.68
N LEU A 22 11.10 7.63 2.44
CA LEU A 22 11.75 6.33 2.67
C LEU A 22 11.04 5.24 1.86
N SER A 23 11.78 4.52 1.04
CA SER A 23 11.25 3.34 0.36
C SER A 23 10.91 2.24 1.36
N MET A 24 9.79 1.53 1.11
CA MET A 24 9.27 0.55 2.06
C MET A 24 8.54 -0.60 1.36
N VAL A 25 8.42 -1.72 2.08
CA VAL A 25 7.61 -2.87 1.68
C VAL A 25 6.49 -3.07 2.69
N PHE A 26 5.26 -3.15 2.20
CA PHE A 26 4.09 -3.56 2.97
C PHE A 26 3.85 -5.05 2.79
N TRP A 27 4.09 -5.82 3.82
CA TRP A 27 3.88 -7.25 3.84
C TRP A 27 2.65 -7.61 4.68
N GLY A 28 1.75 -8.38 4.12
CA GLY A 28 0.55 -8.82 4.83
C GLY A 28 -0.53 -9.39 3.89
N PRO A 29 -1.60 -9.96 4.45
CA PRO A 29 -2.66 -10.59 3.68
C PRO A 29 -3.33 -9.64 2.69
N SER A 30 -4.17 -10.18 1.78
CA SER A 30 -5.03 -9.38 0.91
C SER A 30 -6.03 -8.56 1.74
N GLY A 31 -6.52 -7.45 1.17
CA GLY A 31 -7.61 -6.66 1.75
C GLY A 31 -7.32 -5.93 3.07
N VAL A 32 -6.09 -5.97 3.61
CA VAL A 32 -5.72 -5.29 4.87
C VAL A 32 -5.41 -3.79 4.72
N GLY A 33 -5.48 -3.27 3.50
CA GLY A 33 -5.34 -1.84 3.22
C GLY A 33 -3.94 -1.38 2.76
N LYS A 34 -3.07 -2.25 2.22
CA LYS A 34 -1.73 -1.89 1.71
C LYS A 34 -1.77 -0.71 0.74
N THR A 35 -2.57 -0.80 -0.31
CA THR A 35 -2.73 0.28 -1.31
C THR A 35 -3.33 1.56 -0.71
N THR A 36 -4.32 1.40 0.17
CA THR A 36 -4.96 2.54 0.86
C THR A 36 -3.96 3.28 1.73
N LEU A 37 -3.13 2.56 2.47
CA LEU A 37 -2.08 3.13 3.31
C LEU A 37 -1.06 3.89 2.47
N ALA A 38 -0.61 3.32 1.35
CA ALA A 38 0.31 3.99 0.43
C ALA A 38 -0.26 5.32 -0.09
N ARG A 39 -1.55 5.34 -0.48
CA ARG A 39 -2.23 6.56 -0.94
C ARG A 39 -2.34 7.61 0.16
N ILE A 40 -2.64 7.22 1.40
CA ILE A 40 -2.72 8.13 2.56
C ILE A 40 -1.34 8.75 2.81
N ILE A 41 -0.28 7.95 2.86
CA ILE A 41 1.10 8.44 3.03
C ILE A 41 1.44 9.45 1.94
N CYS A 42 1.20 9.10 0.68
CA CYS A 42 1.48 9.97 -0.46
C CYS A 42 0.76 11.32 -0.35
N SER A 43 -0.53 11.28 -0.01
CA SER A 43 -1.35 12.49 0.17
C SER A 43 -0.82 13.38 1.31
N GLN A 44 -0.47 12.79 2.46
CA GLN A 44 0.05 13.54 3.60
C GLN A 44 1.44 14.14 3.33
N MET A 45 2.24 13.49 2.50
CA MET A 45 3.55 13.99 2.09
C MET A 45 3.47 15.02 0.96
N GLY A 46 2.31 15.20 0.33
CA GLY A 46 2.13 16.11 -0.81
C GLY A 46 2.83 15.61 -2.09
N ALA A 47 3.11 14.32 -2.20
CA ALA A 47 3.79 13.71 -3.33
C ALA A 47 2.83 13.37 -4.49
N HIS A 48 3.38 13.12 -5.67
CA HIS A 48 2.66 12.50 -6.77
C HIS A 48 2.59 10.98 -6.58
N PHE A 49 1.43 10.39 -6.86
CA PHE A 49 1.19 8.95 -6.69
C PHE A 49 1.14 8.26 -8.04
N GLU A 50 2.10 7.39 -8.31
CA GLU A 50 2.09 6.45 -9.43
C GLU A 50 1.82 5.02 -8.91
N GLN A 51 1.13 4.22 -9.71
CA GLN A 51 0.81 2.84 -9.34
C GLN A 51 1.10 1.89 -10.49
N MET A 52 1.77 0.79 -10.15
CA MET A 52 2.02 -0.35 -11.03
C MET A 52 1.52 -1.64 -10.38
N SER A 53 1.17 -2.61 -11.21
CA SER A 53 0.89 -3.99 -10.83
C SER A 53 1.94 -4.93 -11.41
N ALA A 54 2.72 -5.59 -10.59
CA ALA A 54 3.72 -6.55 -11.07
C ALA A 54 3.12 -7.76 -11.80
N VAL A 55 1.80 -7.93 -11.76
CA VAL A 55 1.07 -8.96 -12.53
C VAL A 55 0.78 -8.52 -13.96
N LEU A 56 0.52 -7.22 -14.18
CA LEU A 56 0.06 -6.69 -15.46
C LEU A 56 1.12 -5.84 -16.16
N ASP A 57 1.99 -5.18 -15.39
CA ASP A 57 2.94 -4.20 -15.88
C ASP A 57 4.37 -4.76 -15.95
N GLY A 58 5.23 -4.08 -16.70
CA GLY A 58 6.63 -4.46 -16.88
C GLY A 58 7.57 -3.27 -16.97
N ILE A 59 8.74 -3.49 -17.56
CA ILE A 59 9.80 -2.47 -17.71
C ILE A 59 9.35 -1.27 -18.55
N LYS A 60 8.44 -1.50 -19.50
CA LYS A 60 7.90 -0.41 -20.34
C LYS A 60 7.12 0.58 -19.51
N GLU A 61 6.24 0.07 -18.65
CA GLU A 61 5.43 0.87 -17.74
C GLU A 61 6.30 1.60 -16.71
N LEU A 62 7.36 0.95 -16.22
CA LEU A 62 8.34 1.59 -15.35
C LEU A 62 8.99 2.80 -16.03
N ARG A 63 9.37 2.71 -17.32
CA ARG A 63 9.95 3.83 -18.06
C ARG A 63 8.99 5.03 -18.12
N ASN A 64 7.72 4.79 -18.39
CA ASN A 64 6.71 5.85 -18.39
C ASN A 64 6.61 6.54 -17.01
N VAL A 65 6.62 5.74 -15.93
CA VAL A 65 6.61 6.28 -14.55
C VAL A 65 7.85 7.14 -14.28
N ILE A 66 9.02 6.71 -14.77
CA ILE A 66 10.27 7.47 -14.59
C ILE A 66 10.21 8.80 -15.35
N GLU A 67 9.73 8.81 -16.60
CA GLU A 67 9.53 10.05 -17.37
C GLU A 67 8.59 11.02 -16.64
N HIS A 68 7.47 10.51 -16.09
CA HIS A 68 6.57 11.33 -15.26
C HIS A 68 7.27 11.86 -14.01
N ALA A 69 8.04 11.01 -13.31
CA ALA A 69 8.75 11.39 -12.11
C ALA A 69 9.78 12.51 -12.37
N GLU A 70 10.48 12.46 -13.51
CA GLU A 70 11.40 13.52 -13.94
C GLU A 70 10.67 14.85 -14.17
N LEU A 71 9.52 14.82 -14.83
CA LEU A 71 8.68 16.02 -15.04
C LEU A 71 8.20 16.61 -13.70
N TYR A 72 7.71 15.76 -12.77
CA TYR A 72 7.28 16.23 -11.44
C TYR A 72 8.45 16.79 -10.62
N LYS A 73 9.63 16.19 -10.74
CA LYS A 73 10.83 16.66 -10.06
C LYS A 73 11.24 18.08 -10.50
N GLN A 74 11.04 18.44 -11.78
CA GLN A 74 11.27 19.80 -12.28
C GLN A 74 10.35 20.84 -11.63
N HIS A 75 9.24 20.40 -11.03
CA HIS A 75 8.29 21.23 -10.29
C HIS A 75 8.39 21.02 -8.77
N ASP A 76 9.55 20.58 -8.26
CA ASP A 76 9.81 20.32 -6.85
C ASP A 76 8.83 19.34 -6.21
N LYS A 77 8.24 18.45 -7.01
CA LYS A 77 7.29 17.44 -6.53
C LYS A 77 7.91 16.04 -6.55
N ASN A 78 7.95 15.42 -5.38
CA ASN A 78 8.44 14.04 -5.27
C ASN A 78 7.39 13.04 -5.78
N THR A 79 7.86 11.91 -6.29
CA THR A 79 7.00 10.82 -6.78
C THR A 79 7.11 9.60 -5.87
N ILE A 80 5.96 9.11 -5.41
CA ILE A 80 5.84 7.81 -4.73
C ILE A 80 5.27 6.81 -5.73
N LEU A 81 6.07 5.79 -6.04
CA LEU A 81 5.65 4.66 -6.87
C LEU A 81 5.19 3.51 -5.98
N PHE A 82 3.91 3.18 -6.06
CA PHE A 82 3.35 1.98 -5.43
C PHE A 82 3.37 0.81 -6.42
N VAL A 83 3.98 -0.31 -6.03
CA VAL A 83 4.01 -1.54 -6.83
C VAL A 83 3.26 -2.64 -6.09
N ASP A 84 2.10 -3.02 -6.63
CA ASP A 84 1.31 -4.12 -6.09
C ASP A 84 1.89 -5.47 -6.52
N GLU A 85 1.89 -6.44 -5.60
CA GLU A 85 2.43 -7.79 -5.78
C GLU A 85 3.88 -7.79 -6.29
N ILE A 86 4.74 -6.93 -5.73
CA ILE A 86 6.14 -6.71 -6.18
C ILE A 86 6.96 -8.01 -6.31
N HIS A 87 6.61 -9.06 -5.57
CA HIS A 87 7.23 -10.38 -5.64
C HIS A 87 7.03 -11.09 -6.99
N ARG A 88 6.07 -10.64 -7.81
CA ARG A 88 5.85 -11.17 -9.17
C ARG A 88 6.89 -10.69 -10.19
N PHE A 89 7.57 -9.61 -9.91
CA PHE A 89 8.70 -9.19 -10.74
C PHE A 89 9.89 -10.13 -10.56
N ASN A 90 10.53 -10.51 -11.67
CA ASN A 90 11.79 -11.24 -11.63
C ASN A 90 12.94 -10.35 -11.12
N LYS A 91 14.09 -10.96 -10.82
CA LYS A 91 15.26 -10.24 -10.26
C LYS A 91 15.70 -9.05 -11.11
N ALA A 92 15.76 -9.20 -12.44
CA ALA A 92 16.16 -8.11 -13.33
C ALA A 92 15.15 -6.95 -13.34
N GLN A 93 13.85 -7.25 -13.24
CA GLN A 93 12.81 -6.24 -13.11
C GLN A 93 12.87 -5.53 -11.76
N GLN A 94 13.16 -6.25 -10.68
CA GLN A 94 13.38 -5.66 -9.36
C GLN A 94 14.62 -4.76 -9.34
N ASP A 95 15.71 -5.18 -9.97
CA ASP A 95 16.95 -4.38 -10.08
C ASP A 95 16.75 -3.08 -10.87
N ALA A 96 15.81 -3.06 -11.80
CA ALA A 96 15.51 -1.87 -12.59
C ALA A 96 15.02 -0.67 -11.75
N PHE A 97 14.52 -0.88 -10.54
CA PHE A 97 14.13 0.21 -9.63
C PHE A 97 15.32 0.86 -8.95
N LEU A 98 16.45 0.16 -8.77
CA LEU A 98 17.57 0.59 -7.94
C LEU A 98 18.14 1.96 -8.32
N PRO A 99 18.47 2.26 -9.60
CA PRO A 99 19.03 3.56 -9.95
C PRO A 99 18.12 4.73 -9.59
N HIS A 100 16.80 4.53 -9.70
CA HIS A 100 15.80 5.56 -9.47
C HIS A 100 15.49 5.80 -7.99
N ILE A 101 15.64 4.75 -7.16
CA ILE A 101 15.58 4.86 -5.69
C ILE A 101 16.85 5.53 -5.17
N GLU A 102 18.02 5.13 -5.65
CA GLU A 102 19.32 5.65 -5.22
C GLU A 102 19.50 7.13 -5.58
N SER A 103 19.00 7.54 -6.74
CA SER A 103 18.99 8.97 -7.14
C SER A 103 17.95 9.81 -6.41
N GLY A 104 17.03 9.18 -5.66
CA GLY A 104 15.90 9.86 -5.01
C GLY A 104 14.87 10.42 -6.01
N LEU A 105 14.85 9.91 -7.25
CA LEU A 105 13.86 10.29 -8.25
C LEU A 105 12.48 9.76 -7.87
N ILE A 106 12.43 8.50 -7.39
CA ILE A 106 11.22 7.88 -6.86
C ILE A 106 11.42 7.37 -5.45
N THR A 107 10.34 7.34 -4.67
CA THR A 107 10.22 6.59 -3.43
C THR A 107 9.35 5.37 -3.70
N LEU A 108 9.90 4.17 -3.52
CA LEU A 108 9.20 2.93 -3.82
C LEU A 108 8.43 2.43 -2.59
N ILE A 109 7.14 2.13 -2.77
CA ILE A 109 6.33 1.37 -1.81
C ILE A 109 5.89 0.08 -2.48
N GLY A 110 6.58 -1.02 -2.16
CA GLY A 110 6.19 -2.36 -2.62
C GLY A 110 5.10 -2.96 -1.72
N ALA A 111 4.15 -3.67 -2.30
CA ALA A 111 3.17 -4.47 -1.56
C ALA A 111 3.32 -5.94 -1.93
N THR A 112 3.22 -6.83 -0.94
CA THR A 112 3.32 -8.27 -1.15
C THR A 112 2.51 -9.04 -0.10
N THR A 113 2.00 -10.20 -0.50
CA THR A 113 1.42 -11.20 0.41
C THR A 113 2.46 -12.23 0.85
N GLU A 114 3.56 -12.36 0.11
CA GLU A 114 4.63 -13.32 0.35
C GLU A 114 5.74 -12.74 1.25
N ASN A 115 6.54 -13.59 1.86
CA ASN A 115 7.63 -13.14 2.72
C ASN A 115 8.71 -12.42 1.90
N PRO A 116 8.92 -11.10 2.12
CA PRO A 116 9.85 -10.32 1.31
C PRO A 116 11.30 -10.79 1.38
N SER A 117 11.70 -11.48 2.45
CA SER A 117 13.06 -12.00 2.59
C SER A 117 13.41 -13.11 1.59
N PHE A 118 12.40 -13.79 1.04
CA PHE A 118 12.59 -14.84 0.03
C PHE A 118 12.30 -14.36 -1.39
N GLU A 119 11.40 -13.40 -1.54
CA GLU A 119 10.84 -13.01 -2.82
C GLU A 119 11.43 -11.72 -3.40
N ILE A 120 11.93 -10.83 -2.55
CA ILE A 120 12.56 -9.57 -2.99
C ILE A 120 14.08 -9.76 -2.96
N ASN A 121 14.75 -9.33 -4.04
CA ASN A 121 16.19 -9.44 -4.08
C ASN A 121 16.87 -8.60 -2.97
N SER A 122 18.03 -9.06 -2.51
CA SER A 122 18.73 -8.46 -1.38
C SER A 122 19.17 -7.03 -1.65
N SER A 123 19.51 -6.70 -2.90
CA SER A 123 19.92 -5.34 -3.29
C SER A 123 18.77 -4.35 -3.13
N LEU A 124 17.55 -4.72 -3.55
CA LEU A 124 16.37 -3.89 -3.38
C LEU A 124 15.93 -3.84 -1.91
N LEU A 125 15.88 -5.00 -1.24
CA LEU A 125 15.42 -5.11 0.14
C LEU A 125 16.31 -4.32 1.11
N SER A 126 17.63 -4.25 0.87
CA SER A 126 18.57 -3.49 1.71
C SER A 126 18.32 -1.97 1.71
N ARG A 127 17.56 -1.46 0.73
CA ARG A 127 17.20 -0.04 0.57
C ARG A 127 15.78 0.27 1.00
N MET A 128 15.07 -0.73 1.51
CA MET A 128 13.65 -0.61 1.90
C MET A 128 13.45 -1.01 3.36
N ARG A 129 12.45 -0.43 3.99
CA ARG A 129 11.99 -0.85 5.32
C ARG A 129 10.78 -1.75 5.19
N VAL A 130 10.80 -2.90 5.84
CA VAL A 130 9.66 -3.83 5.84
C VAL A 130 8.70 -3.48 6.96
N TYR A 131 7.42 -3.31 6.62
CA TYR A 131 6.33 -3.11 7.57
C TYR A 131 5.29 -4.21 7.41
N ILE A 132 4.96 -4.88 8.52
CA ILE A 132 3.98 -5.95 8.53
C ILE A 132 2.60 -5.36 8.79
N LEU A 133 1.67 -5.61 7.87
CA LEU A 133 0.26 -5.27 8.04
C LEU A 133 -0.49 -6.52 8.52
N ASN A 134 -1.20 -6.38 9.63
CA ASN A 134 -1.98 -7.46 10.22
C ASN A 134 -3.38 -7.53 9.60
N LYS A 135 -4.04 -8.69 9.73
CA LYS A 135 -5.49 -8.79 9.48
C LYS A 135 -6.23 -7.69 10.24
N LEU A 136 -7.27 -7.15 9.63
CA LEU A 136 -8.12 -6.16 10.29
C LEU A 136 -8.92 -6.84 11.42
N ARG A 137 -9.06 -6.14 12.53
CA ARG A 137 -9.89 -6.60 13.66
C ARG A 137 -11.36 -6.35 13.38
N ASP A 138 -12.23 -7.07 14.05
CA ASP A 138 -13.68 -6.92 13.90
C ASP A 138 -14.17 -5.49 14.12
N GLU A 139 -13.55 -4.77 15.06
CA GLU A 139 -13.84 -3.36 15.33
C GLU A 139 -13.52 -2.47 14.11
N ASP A 140 -12.38 -2.72 13.45
CA ASP A 140 -11.98 -2.00 12.24
C ASP A 140 -12.91 -2.32 11.08
N LEU A 141 -13.31 -3.59 10.94
CA LEU A 141 -14.24 -4.07 9.93
C LEU A 141 -15.65 -3.49 10.13
N LYS A 142 -16.13 -3.38 11.39
CA LYS A 142 -17.40 -2.70 11.71
C LYS A 142 -17.44 -1.28 11.20
N ILE A 143 -16.34 -0.52 11.40
CA ILE A 143 -16.23 0.87 10.91
C ILE A 143 -16.28 0.91 9.38
N ILE A 144 -15.57 -0.01 8.70
CA ILE A 144 -15.51 -0.07 7.23
C ILE A 144 -16.89 -0.46 6.67
N ALA A 145 -17.53 -1.50 7.24
CA ALA A 145 -18.86 -1.94 6.82
C ALA A 145 -19.91 -0.82 6.98
N SER A 146 -19.92 -0.14 8.13
CA SER A 146 -20.87 0.96 8.37
C SER A 146 -20.71 2.09 7.35
N LYS A 147 -19.45 2.40 6.94
CA LYS A 147 -19.21 3.40 5.89
C LYS A 147 -19.67 2.91 4.52
N ALA A 148 -19.39 1.65 4.17
CA ALA A 148 -19.80 1.06 2.90
C ALA A 148 -21.34 1.04 2.78
N ILE A 149 -22.04 0.52 3.77
CA ILE A 149 -23.49 0.44 3.86
C ILE A 149 -24.13 1.83 3.74
N LYS A 150 -23.60 2.80 4.48
CA LYS A 150 -24.08 4.19 4.44
C LYS A 150 -23.90 4.82 3.04
N SER A 151 -22.78 4.56 2.38
CA SER A 151 -22.50 5.11 1.04
C SER A 151 -23.45 4.57 -0.02
N GLN A 152 -23.93 3.34 0.14
CA GLN A 152 -24.87 2.68 -0.77
C GLN A 152 -26.35 2.87 -0.39
N LYS A 153 -26.62 3.62 0.70
CA LYS A 153 -27.98 3.84 1.24
C LYS A 153 -28.70 2.52 1.57
N ILE A 154 -27.94 1.48 1.93
CA ILE A 154 -28.48 0.20 2.35
C ILE A 154 -28.87 0.30 3.83
N THR A 155 -30.02 -0.28 4.20
CA THR A 155 -30.43 -0.41 5.60
C THR A 155 -30.31 -1.87 6.01
N LEU A 156 -29.45 -2.17 6.94
CA LEU A 156 -29.41 -3.51 7.57
C LEU A 156 -30.66 -3.69 8.45
N LYS A 157 -31.23 -4.87 8.41
CA LYS A 157 -32.45 -5.19 9.18
C LYS A 157 -32.17 -5.44 10.66
N ASP A 158 -30.96 -5.93 10.98
CA ASP A 158 -30.52 -6.24 12.34
C ASP A 158 -28.98 -6.22 12.48
N ASP A 159 -28.50 -6.22 13.73
CA ASP A 159 -27.08 -6.24 14.05
C ASP A 159 -26.44 -7.62 13.84
N ASP A 160 -27.25 -8.70 13.80
CA ASP A 160 -26.75 -10.07 13.57
C ASP A 160 -26.23 -10.20 12.14
N ALA A 161 -26.90 -9.58 11.16
CA ALA A 161 -26.43 -9.54 9.77
C ALA A 161 -25.02 -8.90 9.65
N LEU A 162 -24.78 -7.81 10.36
CA LEU A 162 -23.44 -7.17 10.37
C LEU A 162 -22.38 -8.10 10.97
N SER A 163 -22.70 -8.80 12.04
CA SER A 163 -21.79 -9.74 12.70
C SER A 163 -21.41 -10.90 11.78
N LEU A 164 -22.36 -11.48 11.06
CA LEU A 164 -22.12 -12.52 10.07
C LEU A 164 -21.24 -12.05 8.91
N ILE A 165 -21.48 -10.84 8.40
CA ILE A 165 -20.68 -10.22 7.33
C ILE A 165 -19.22 -10.07 7.78
N ILE A 166 -18.98 -9.62 9.01
CA ILE A 166 -17.65 -9.45 9.58
C ILE A 166 -16.94 -10.80 9.73
N GLU A 167 -17.59 -11.78 10.30
CA GLU A 167 -17.05 -13.14 10.48
C GLU A 167 -16.63 -13.74 9.13
N HIS A 168 -17.49 -13.64 8.11
CA HIS A 168 -17.19 -14.15 6.77
C HIS A 168 -16.10 -13.39 6.03
N SER A 169 -15.80 -12.16 6.41
CA SER A 169 -14.74 -11.37 5.78
C SER A 169 -13.32 -11.77 6.20
N ASP A 170 -13.16 -12.46 7.34
CA ASP A 170 -11.88 -12.98 7.87
C ASP A 170 -10.74 -11.93 7.87
N GLY A 171 -11.02 -10.70 8.26
CA GLY A 171 -10.02 -9.63 8.33
C GLY A 171 -9.71 -8.95 6.98
N ASP A 172 -10.40 -9.31 5.89
CA ASP A 172 -10.24 -8.75 4.54
C ASP A 172 -11.33 -7.70 4.26
N ALA A 173 -10.94 -6.40 4.21
CA ALA A 173 -11.88 -5.32 3.93
C ALA A 173 -12.44 -5.34 2.50
N ARG A 174 -11.71 -5.87 1.51
CA ARG A 174 -12.21 -6.00 0.13
C ARG A 174 -13.33 -7.03 0.09
N ARG A 175 -13.13 -8.19 0.73
CA ARG A 175 -14.17 -9.22 0.86
C ARG A 175 -15.38 -8.70 1.62
N LEU A 176 -15.17 -7.98 2.73
CA LEU A 176 -16.24 -7.32 3.50
C LEU A 176 -17.09 -6.40 2.62
N ILE A 177 -16.45 -5.49 1.88
CA ILE A 177 -17.15 -4.54 1.01
C ILE A 177 -17.94 -5.27 -0.07
N ASN A 178 -17.37 -6.31 -0.70
CA ASN A 178 -18.06 -7.11 -1.72
C ASN A 178 -19.28 -7.85 -1.17
N ILE A 179 -19.27 -8.26 0.10
CA ILE A 179 -20.43 -8.89 0.74
C ILE A 179 -21.51 -7.83 1.05
N CYS A 180 -21.11 -6.59 1.34
CA CYS A 180 -22.04 -5.49 1.63
C CYS A 180 -22.71 -4.91 0.37
N LEU A 181 -22.22 -5.20 -0.83
CA LEU A 181 -22.75 -4.69 -2.11
C LEU A 181 -23.65 -5.69 -2.81
#